data_bf8ce92d370441bae1d9779e55534850
#
_entry.id   bf8ce92d370441bae1d9779e55534850
#
_cell.length_a   1.000
_cell.length_b   1.000
_cell.length_c   1.000
_cell.angle_alpha   90.00
_cell.angle_beta   90.00
_cell.angle_gamma   90.00
#
_symmetry.space_group_name_H-M   'P 1'
#
loop_
_entity.id
_entity.type
_entity.pdbx_description
1 polymer ?
#
loop_
_entity_poly.entity_id
_entity_poly.type
_entity_poly.pdbx_seq_one_letter_code
_entity_poly.pdbx_strand_id
1 'polypeptide(L)'
;AAMFLKENAFLLIDEPTNHLDLEGRRKLGSYLARKRGFLLVSHDRAFLDQCVDHILAINRTNIEIQRGNFSSWWENRRRQDAFELARQEKLQKDIGRLTESARRASGWSDRTEKSKFGVDKTGAKAADRGFVGHKAAKLMQRSKSIQRRRDAALAEKEGLLSNVERTEGLSLWSAEYHSPCLAE
;
A
#
# COMPACT_ATOMS: atom_id res chain seq x y z
N ALA A 1 18.41 30.88 -20.60
CA ALA A 1 19.18 31.88 -19.86
C ALA A 1 18.34 33.13 -19.49
N ALA A 2 17.63 33.76 -20.43
CA ALA A 2 16.84 34.99 -20.18
C ALA A 2 15.78 34.87 -19.08
N MET A 3 15.19 33.68 -18.89
CA MET A 3 14.16 33.44 -17.85
C MET A 3 14.72 33.56 -16.44
N PHE A 4 15.99 33.20 -16.21
CA PHE A 4 16.64 33.27 -14.90
C PHE A 4 17.02 34.71 -14.48
N LEU A 5 17.03 35.64 -15.43
CA LEU A 5 17.34 37.03 -15.17
C LEU A 5 16.09 37.86 -14.79
N LYS A 6 14.89 37.31 -14.92
CA LYS A 6 13.67 37.98 -14.50
C LYS A 6 13.63 38.07 -12.97
N GLU A 7 13.48 39.28 -12.47
CA GLU A 7 13.19 39.53 -11.07
C GLU A 7 11.69 39.42 -10.81
N ASN A 8 11.29 38.98 -9.61
CA ASN A 8 9.90 38.84 -9.18
C ASN A 8 9.04 37.86 -10.00
N ALA A 9 9.63 36.85 -10.61
CA ALA A 9 8.93 35.80 -11.32
C ALA A 9 9.00 34.47 -10.56
N PHE A 10 7.87 33.78 -10.45
CA PHE A 10 7.86 32.39 -9.99
C PHE A 10 8.29 31.48 -11.16
N LEU A 11 9.33 30.70 -10.94
CA LEU A 11 9.93 29.89 -12.01
C LEU A 11 9.35 28.47 -12.00
N LEU A 12 8.91 28.02 -13.16
CA LEU A 12 8.62 26.61 -13.42
C LEU A 12 9.77 26.04 -14.26
N ILE A 13 10.44 25.05 -13.74
CA ILE A 13 11.67 24.51 -14.31
C ILE A 13 11.50 23.00 -14.49
N ASP A 14 11.64 22.54 -15.71
CA ASP A 14 11.51 21.13 -16.04
C ASP A 14 12.85 20.61 -16.55
N GLU A 15 13.37 19.57 -15.89
CA GLU A 15 14.59 18.82 -16.20
C GLU A 15 15.79 19.70 -16.62
N PRO A 16 16.20 20.68 -15.81
CA PRO A 16 17.24 21.64 -16.23
C PRO A 16 18.63 21.03 -16.28
N THR A 17 18.81 19.80 -15.78
CA THR A 17 20.10 19.11 -15.72
C THR A 17 20.43 18.30 -16.96
N ASN A 18 19.48 18.10 -17.89
CA ASN A 18 19.61 17.15 -19.00
C ASN A 18 20.76 17.45 -19.97
N HIS A 19 21.21 18.69 -20.09
CA HIS A 19 22.30 19.07 -21.01
C HIS A 19 23.44 19.80 -20.30
N LEU A 20 23.53 19.63 -18.97
CA LEU A 20 24.57 20.26 -18.17
C LEU A 20 25.60 19.24 -17.72
N ASP A 21 26.86 19.65 -17.81
CA ASP A 21 27.98 18.96 -17.16
C ASP A 21 27.91 19.13 -15.64
N LEU A 22 28.79 18.46 -14.92
CA LEU A 22 28.81 18.46 -13.46
C LEU A 22 29.02 19.87 -12.88
N GLU A 23 29.84 20.68 -13.55
CA GLU A 23 30.09 22.05 -13.10
C GLU A 23 28.88 22.95 -13.34
N GLY A 24 28.23 22.84 -14.48
CA GLY A 24 26.99 23.54 -14.80
C GLY A 24 25.85 23.21 -13.82
N ARG A 25 25.69 21.91 -13.45
CA ARG A 25 24.72 21.48 -12.44
C ARG A 25 24.98 22.10 -11.08
N ARG A 26 26.25 22.14 -10.64
CA ARG A 26 26.65 22.78 -9.36
C ARG A 26 26.37 24.28 -9.36
N LYS A 27 26.70 24.98 -10.45
CA LYS A 27 26.42 26.42 -10.60
C LYS A 27 24.92 26.69 -10.57
N LEU A 28 24.13 25.89 -11.31
CA LEU A 28 22.68 26.02 -11.35
C LEU A 28 22.06 25.75 -9.96
N GLY A 29 22.48 24.69 -9.27
CA GLY A 29 22.00 24.35 -7.92
C GLY A 29 22.28 25.48 -6.93
N SER A 30 23.49 26.03 -6.93
CA SER A 30 23.87 27.18 -6.07
C SER A 30 23.09 28.46 -6.42
N TYR A 31 22.69 28.63 -7.66
CA TYR A 31 21.85 29.74 -8.09
C TYR A 31 20.42 29.56 -7.60
N LEU A 32 19.81 28.36 -7.78
CA LEU A 32 18.44 28.07 -7.36
C LEU A 32 18.29 28.11 -5.84
N ALA A 33 19.27 27.64 -5.08
CA ALA A 33 19.26 27.69 -3.62
C ALA A 33 19.14 29.13 -3.04
N ARG A 34 19.48 30.14 -3.83
CA ARG A 34 19.35 31.56 -3.46
C ARG A 34 18.04 32.19 -3.93
N LYS A 35 17.26 31.50 -4.79
CA LYS A 35 16.00 32.03 -5.29
C LYS A 35 14.84 31.75 -4.33
N ARG A 36 13.92 32.70 -4.24
CA ARG A 36 12.69 32.57 -3.44
C ARG A 36 11.54 32.24 -4.40
N GLY A 37 11.05 31.02 -4.31
CA GLY A 37 9.86 30.59 -5.06
C GLY A 37 10.16 30.10 -6.48
N PHE A 38 10.27 28.78 -6.60
CA PHE A 38 10.30 28.07 -7.87
C PHE A 38 9.68 26.69 -7.70
N LEU A 39 9.22 26.09 -8.78
CA LEU A 39 8.84 24.68 -8.87
C LEU A 39 9.80 24.00 -9.83
N LEU A 40 10.44 22.95 -9.36
CA LEU A 40 11.46 22.20 -10.08
C LEU A 40 11.00 20.75 -10.27
N VAL A 41 11.02 20.27 -11.49
CA VAL A 41 10.86 18.86 -11.83
C VAL A 41 12.21 18.33 -12.27
N SER A 42 12.71 17.29 -11.63
CA SER A 42 13.97 16.64 -12.01
C SER A 42 14.04 15.20 -11.48
N HIS A 43 14.76 14.35 -12.21
CA HIS A 43 15.13 13.01 -11.77
C HIS A 43 16.53 12.93 -11.13
N ASP A 44 17.28 14.02 -11.14
CA ASP A 44 18.61 14.13 -10.52
C ASP A 44 18.49 14.40 -9.00
N ARG A 45 18.57 13.32 -8.23
CA ARG A 45 18.40 13.36 -6.76
C ARG A 45 19.43 14.23 -6.06
N ALA A 46 20.69 14.15 -6.52
CA ALA A 46 21.78 14.93 -5.95
C ALA A 46 21.59 16.44 -6.21
N PHE A 47 21.06 16.78 -7.36
CA PHE A 47 20.71 18.16 -7.70
C PHE A 47 19.54 18.67 -6.87
N LEU A 48 18.49 17.88 -6.70
CA LEU A 48 17.35 18.24 -5.85
C LEU A 48 17.80 18.50 -4.40
N ASP A 49 18.66 17.64 -3.85
CA ASP A 49 19.15 17.82 -2.47
C ASP A 49 19.91 19.12 -2.22
N GLN A 50 20.48 19.72 -3.28
CA GLN A 50 21.23 20.98 -3.16
C GLN A 50 20.34 22.21 -3.17
N CYS A 51 19.16 22.17 -3.80
CA CYS A 51 18.43 23.40 -4.10
C CYS A 51 16.98 23.43 -3.60
N VAL A 52 16.40 22.30 -3.15
CA VAL A 52 15.00 22.27 -2.71
C VAL A 52 14.89 22.12 -1.18
N ASP A 53 13.88 22.75 -0.62
CA ASP A 53 13.52 22.70 0.80
C ASP A 53 12.13 22.12 1.05
N HIS A 54 11.37 21.86 -0.01
CA HIS A 54 10.08 21.19 0.01
C HIS A 54 9.96 20.21 -1.16
N ILE A 55 9.31 19.09 -0.91
CA ILE A 55 8.97 18.11 -1.94
C ILE A 55 7.46 18.08 -2.09
N LEU A 56 6.99 18.23 -3.33
CA LEU A 56 5.61 18.00 -3.73
C LEU A 56 5.55 16.64 -4.43
N ALA A 57 4.94 15.67 -3.78
CA ALA A 57 4.76 14.32 -4.33
C ALA A 57 3.33 14.15 -4.83
N ILE A 58 3.20 13.81 -6.12
CA ILE A 58 1.92 13.48 -6.74
C ILE A 58 1.76 11.96 -6.68
N ASN A 59 0.97 11.49 -5.73
CA ASN A 59 0.66 10.08 -5.55
C ASN A 59 -0.61 9.69 -6.34
N ARG A 60 -0.93 8.40 -6.37
CA ARG A 60 -2.14 7.90 -7.04
C ARG A 60 -3.43 8.48 -6.48
N THR A 61 -3.50 8.70 -5.18
CA THR A 61 -4.74 9.07 -4.48
C THR A 61 -4.70 10.48 -3.89
N ASN A 62 -3.51 11.05 -3.68
CA ASN A 62 -3.35 12.36 -3.04
C ASN A 62 -2.10 13.08 -3.54
N ILE A 63 -2.04 14.37 -3.22
CA ILE A 63 -0.85 15.20 -3.39
C ILE A 63 -0.35 15.54 -1.99
N GLU A 64 0.93 15.27 -1.74
CA GLU A 64 1.57 15.52 -0.47
C GLU A 64 2.66 16.57 -0.61
N ILE A 65 2.72 17.50 0.34
CA ILE A 65 3.82 18.46 0.44
C ILE A 65 4.56 18.17 1.74
N GLN A 66 5.84 17.88 1.64
CA GLN A 66 6.70 17.62 2.78
C GLN A 66 7.87 18.60 2.78
N ARG A 67 8.14 19.17 3.94
CA ARG A 67 9.34 20.01 4.17
C ARG A 67 10.57 19.12 4.28
N GLY A 68 11.62 19.51 3.58
CA GLY A 68 12.91 18.83 3.55
C GLY A 68 13.43 18.67 2.13
N ASN A 69 14.62 18.10 2.01
CA ASN A 69 15.23 17.75 0.74
C ASN A 69 14.75 16.38 0.23
N PHE A 70 15.16 16.00 -0.98
CA PHE A 70 14.75 14.75 -1.60
C PHE A 70 15.17 13.53 -0.76
N SER A 71 16.39 13.51 -0.23
CA SER A 71 16.88 12.37 0.55
C SER A 71 16.05 12.15 1.83
N SER A 72 15.67 13.21 2.54
CA SER A 72 14.84 13.11 3.75
C SER A 72 13.41 12.62 3.42
N TRP A 73 12.84 13.14 2.34
CA TRP A 73 11.53 12.69 1.85
C TRP A 73 11.57 11.22 1.45
N TRP A 74 12.60 10.81 0.69
CA TRP A 74 12.76 9.44 0.23
C TRP A 74 12.91 8.44 1.38
N GLU A 75 13.67 8.79 2.40
CA GLU A 75 13.82 7.95 3.59
C GLU A 75 12.50 7.79 4.35
N ASN A 76 11.76 8.88 4.55
CA ASN A 76 10.44 8.86 5.17
C ASN A 76 9.47 8.00 4.36
N ARG A 77 9.46 8.14 3.04
CA ARG A 77 8.63 7.33 2.14
C ARG A 77 8.94 5.84 2.26
N ARG A 78 10.22 5.49 2.22
CA ARG A 78 10.64 4.09 2.40
C ARG A 78 10.22 3.50 3.74
N ARG A 79 10.32 4.27 4.80
CA ARG A 79 9.86 3.84 6.14
C ARG A 79 8.35 3.62 6.17
N GLN A 80 7.60 4.52 5.57
CA GLN A 80 6.15 4.40 5.46
C GLN A 80 5.74 3.18 4.64
N ASP A 81 6.32 2.99 3.47
CA ASP A 81 6.06 1.84 2.60
C ASP A 81 6.39 0.52 3.30
N ALA A 82 7.52 0.45 4.02
CA ALA A 82 7.90 -0.72 4.80
C ALA A 82 6.89 -1.01 5.94
N PHE A 83 6.42 0.03 6.62
CA PHE A 83 5.40 -0.09 7.66
C PHE A 83 4.06 -0.59 7.09
N GLU A 84 3.62 -0.03 5.97
CA GLU A 84 2.38 -0.44 5.32
C GLU A 84 2.44 -1.88 4.82
N LEU A 85 3.57 -2.31 4.24
CA LEU A 85 3.79 -3.70 3.83
C LEU A 85 3.75 -4.66 5.02
N ALA A 86 4.46 -4.35 6.11
CA ALA A 86 4.44 -5.18 7.32
C ALA A 86 3.02 -5.24 7.92
N ARG A 87 2.29 -4.14 7.92
CA ARG A 87 0.90 -4.08 8.36
C ARG A 87 0.00 -4.94 7.50
N GLN A 88 0.17 -4.89 6.18
CA GLN A 88 -0.58 -5.72 5.22
C GLN A 88 -0.36 -7.21 5.47
N GLU A 89 0.90 -7.64 5.65
CA GLU A 89 1.21 -9.04 5.95
C GLU A 89 0.55 -9.51 7.24
N LYS A 90 0.58 -8.68 8.29
CA LYS A 90 -0.08 -8.97 9.56
C LYS A 90 -1.59 -9.12 9.38
N LEU A 91 -2.23 -8.18 8.68
CA LEU A 91 -3.66 -8.23 8.39
C LEU A 91 -4.02 -9.46 7.58
N GLN A 92 -3.20 -9.84 6.60
CA GLN A 92 -3.42 -11.05 5.81
C GLN A 92 -3.45 -12.32 6.68
N LYS A 93 -2.51 -12.46 7.61
CA LYS A 93 -2.46 -13.57 8.58
C LYS A 93 -3.67 -13.55 9.53
N ASP A 94 -4.07 -12.38 10.00
CA ASP A 94 -5.22 -12.22 10.89
C ASP A 94 -6.54 -12.54 10.16
N ILE A 95 -6.72 -12.11 8.92
CA ILE A 95 -7.88 -12.45 8.07
C ILE A 95 -7.97 -13.96 7.87
N GLY A 96 -6.86 -14.63 7.56
CA GLY A 96 -6.82 -16.09 7.44
C GLY A 96 -7.27 -16.78 8.73
N ARG A 97 -6.71 -16.37 9.88
CA ARG A 97 -7.06 -16.92 11.20
C ARG A 97 -8.52 -16.67 11.56
N LEU A 98 -9.04 -15.47 11.30
CA LEU A 98 -10.43 -15.12 11.56
C LEU A 98 -11.39 -15.90 10.67
N THR A 99 -11.06 -16.07 9.39
CA THR A 99 -11.86 -16.86 8.43
C THR A 99 -11.97 -18.31 8.88
N GLU A 100 -10.87 -18.93 9.30
CA GLU A 100 -10.89 -20.28 9.80
C GLU A 100 -11.66 -20.41 11.12
N SER A 101 -11.51 -19.45 12.03
CA SER A 101 -12.26 -19.40 13.29
C SER A 101 -13.77 -19.24 13.06
N ALA A 102 -14.18 -18.40 12.11
CA ALA A 102 -15.58 -18.21 11.74
C ALA A 102 -16.17 -19.51 11.17
N ARG A 103 -15.43 -20.19 10.28
CA ARG A 103 -15.84 -21.49 9.70
C ARG A 103 -16.01 -22.56 10.77
N ARG A 104 -15.08 -22.64 11.74
CA ARG A 104 -15.18 -23.59 12.87
C ARG A 104 -16.40 -23.29 13.76
N ALA A 105 -16.62 -22.00 14.10
CA ALA A 105 -17.75 -21.57 14.92
C ALA A 105 -19.11 -21.86 14.25
N SER A 106 -19.23 -21.62 12.93
CA SER A 106 -20.42 -21.95 12.16
C SER A 106 -20.68 -23.45 12.15
N GLY A 107 -19.67 -24.25 11.83
CA GLY A 107 -19.80 -25.71 11.81
C GLY A 107 -20.21 -26.31 13.17
N TRP A 108 -19.77 -25.69 14.28
CA TRP A 108 -20.22 -26.11 15.61
C TRP A 108 -21.67 -25.70 15.90
N SER A 109 -22.11 -24.52 15.45
CA SER A 109 -23.48 -24.09 15.55
C SER A 109 -24.41 -25.06 14.82
N ASP A 110 -24.08 -25.39 13.58
CA ASP A 110 -24.88 -26.32 12.74
C ASP A 110 -24.97 -27.73 13.36
N ARG A 111 -23.85 -28.25 13.90
CA ARG A 111 -23.85 -29.56 14.60
C ARG A 111 -24.71 -29.52 15.86
N THR A 112 -24.61 -28.41 16.63
CA THR A 112 -25.41 -28.23 17.84
C THR A 112 -26.90 -28.13 17.50
N GLU A 113 -27.25 -27.47 16.41
CA GLU A 113 -28.63 -27.35 15.96
C GLU A 113 -29.20 -28.68 15.46
N LYS A 114 -28.43 -29.44 14.69
CA LYS A 114 -28.81 -30.80 14.26
C LYS A 114 -29.03 -31.74 15.46
N SER A 115 -28.30 -31.56 16.56
CA SER A 115 -28.48 -32.37 17.77
C SER A 115 -29.83 -32.14 18.49
N LYS A 116 -30.57 -31.07 18.18
CA LYS A 116 -31.93 -30.83 18.72
C LYS A 116 -32.94 -31.90 18.29
N PHE A 117 -32.73 -32.50 17.13
CA PHE A 117 -33.65 -33.45 16.52
C PHE A 117 -33.12 -34.89 16.51
N GLY A 118 -31.90 -35.09 17.04
CA GLY A 118 -31.29 -36.42 17.13
C GLY A 118 -31.85 -37.22 18.33
N VAL A 119 -32.04 -38.53 18.11
CA VAL A 119 -32.27 -39.49 19.19
C VAL A 119 -30.89 -39.95 19.68
N ASP A 120 -30.68 -39.93 21.00
CA ASP A 120 -29.45 -40.46 21.58
C ASP A 120 -29.30 -41.97 21.28
N LYS A 121 -28.05 -42.48 21.24
CA LYS A 121 -27.73 -43.91 21.01
C LYS A 121 -28.44 -44.82 22.00
N THR A 122 -28.94 -44.29 23.09
CA THR A 122 -29.70 -44.97 24.13
C THR A 122 -31.22 -44.87 23.96
N GLY A 123 -31.72 -44.26 22.89
CA GLY A 123 -33.15 -44.05 22.64
C GLY A 123 -33.83 -42.99 23.48
N ALA A 124 -33.07 -42.28 24.30
CA ALA A 124 -33.57 -41.16 25.13
C ALA A 124 -33.78 -39.90 24.26
N LYS A 125 -34.90 -39.17 24.47
CA LYS A 125 -35.14 -37.88 23.83
C LYS A 125 -34.02 -36.93 24.18
N ALA A 126 -33.52 -36.20 23.15
CA ALA A 126 -32.50 -35.23 23.28
C ALA A 126 -32.74 -34.25 24.46
N ALA A 127 -31.68 -33.87 25.14
CA ALA A 127 -31.66 -32.88 26.21
C ALA A 127 -32.45 -31.64 25.86
N ASP A 128 -32.94 -30.94 26.86
CA ASP A 128 -33.77 -29.74 26.81
C ASP A 128 -33.50 -28.88 25.54
N ARG A 129 -34.50 -28.87 24.65
CA ARG A 129 -34.44 -28.16 23.36
C ARG A 129 -34.14 -26.66 23.53
N GLY A 130 -34.57 -26.08 24.65
CA GLY A 130 -34.31 -24.70 25.01
C GLY A 130 -32.81 -24.45 25.26
N PHE A 131 -32.17 -25.30 26.00
CA PHE A 131 -30.74 -25.22 26.31
C PHE A 131 -29.87 -25.37 25.04
N VAL A 132 -30.19 -26.35 24.20
CA VAL A 132 -29.47 -26.58 22.94
C VAL A 132 -29.64 -25.40 22.00
N GLY A 133 -30.87 -24.81 21.94
CA GLY A 133 -31.15 -23.62 21.17
C GLY A 133 -30.36 -22.40 21.62
N HIS A 134 -30.33 -22.18 22.94
CA HIS A 134 -29.53 -21.08 23.52
C HIS A 134 -28.04 -21.24 23.22
N LYS A 135 -27.49 -22.46 23.35
CA LYS A 135 -26.10 -22.76 23.01
C LYS A 135 -25.77 -22.51 21.53
N ALA A 136 -26.64 -22.95 20.61
CA ALA A 136 -26.50 -22.69 19.20
C ALA A 136 -26.54 -21.17 18.87
N ALA A 137 -27.49 -20.43 19.46
CA ALA A 137 -27.60 -18.99 19.31
C ALA A 137 -26.34 -18.24 19.77
N LYS A 138 -25.76 -18.65 20.92
CA LYS A 138 -24.50 -18.09 21.43
C LYS A 138 -23.31 -18.35 20.48
N LEU A 139 -23.24 -19.56 19.89
CA LEU A 139 -22.21 -19.88 18.91
C LEU A 139 -22.37 -19.07 17.63
N MET A 140 -23.62 -18.90 17.15
CA MET A 140 -23.92 -18.06 15.98
C MET A 140 -23.55 -16.59 16.23
N GLN A 141 -23.86 -16.05 17.41
CA GLN A 141 -23.47 -14.70 17.80
C GLN A 141 -21.96 -14.52 17.79
N ARG A 142 -21.23 -15.53 18.30
CA ARG A 142 -19.75 -15.55 18.25
C ARG A 142 -19.24 -15.56 16.80
N SER A 143 -19.82 -16.39 15.92
CA SER A 143 -19.47 -16.41 14.50
C SER A 143 -19.68 -15.06 13.82
N LYS A 144 -20.84 -14.43 14.05
CA LYS A 144 -21.11 -13.07 13.53
C LYS A 144 -20.12 -12.02 14.02
N SER A 145 -19.72 -12.09 15.30
CA SER A 145 -18.70 -11.19 15.86
C SER A 145 -17.32 -11.40 15.18
N ILE A 146 -16.93 -12.63 14.93
CA ILE A 146 -15.69 -12.94 14.20
C ILE A 146 -15.77 -12.45 12.76
N GLN A 147 -16.89 -12.64 12.07
CA GLN A 147 -17.11 -12.14 10.71
C GLN A 147 -16.98 -10.62 10.65
N ARG A 148 -17.60 -9.88 11.56
CA ARG A 148 -17.46 -8.41 11.62
C ARG A 148 -16.01 -7.96 11.78
N ARG A 149 -15.22 -8.65 12.62
CA ARG A 149 -13.79 -8.35 12.78
C ARG A 149 -13.00 -8.65 11.51
N ARG A 150 -13.33 -9.73 10.81
CA ARG A 150 -12.72 -10.07 9.52
C ARG A 150 -13.02 -9.00 8.47
N ASP A 151 -14.28 -8.58 8.38
CA ASP A 151 -14.72 -7.59 7.39
C ASP A 151 -14.09 -6.21 7.67
N ALA A 152 -13.93 -5.83 8.95
CA ALA A 152 -13.19 -4.65 9.33
C ALA A 152 -11.69 -4.73 8.95
N ALA A 153 -11.06 -5.90 9.14
CA ALA A 153 -9.66 -6.12 8.75
C ALA A 153 -9.48 -6.13 7.22
N LEU A 154 -10.48 -6.59 6.46
CA LEU A 154 -10.49 -6.52 5.01
C LEU A 154 -10.57 -5.06 4.53
N ALA A 155 -11.49 -4.27 5.09
CA ALA A 155 -11.61 -2.86 4.76
C ALA A 155 -10.33 -2.07 5.09
N GLU A 156 -9.70 -2.34 6.24
CA GLU A 156 -8.41 -1.75 6.58
C GLU A 156 -7.32 -2.14 5.57
N LYS A 157 -7.26 -3.41 5.16
CA LYS A 157 -6.30 -3.89 4.17
C LYS A 157 -6.48 -3.24 2.80
N GLU A 158 -7.72 -3.01 2.37
CA GLU A 158 -8.03 -2.35 1.09
C GLU A 158 -7.58 -0.88 1.09
N GLY A 159 -7.63 -0.21 2.25
CA GLY A 159 -7.15 1.16 2.41
C GLY A 159 -5.62 1.29 2.44
N LEU A 160 -4.89 0.22 2.77
CA LEU A 160 -3.44 0.20 2.77
C LEU A 160 -2.89 0.09 1.34
N LEU A 161 -1.66 0.54 1.16
CA LEU A 161 -0.94 0.46 -0.12
C LEU A 161 -1.61 1.21 -1.28
N SER A 162 -2.50 2.13 -1.00
CA SER A 162 -3.17 2.94 -2.04
C SER A 162 -2.17 3.79 -2.83
N ASN A 163 -1.08 4.22 -2.21
CA ASN A 163 -0.01 5.04 -2.79
C ASN A 163 1.29 4.29 -3.05
N VAL A 164 1.37 2.99 -2.75
CA VAL A 164 2.55 2.18 -3.04
C VAL A 164 2.55 1.82 -4.52
N GLU A 165 3.57 2.26 -5.24
CA GLU A 165 3.80 1.85 -6.61
C GLU A 165 4.23 0.38 -6.65
N ARG A 166 3.41 -0.45 -7.27
CA ARG A 166 3.79 -1.82 -7.60
C ARG A 166 4.48 -1.79 -8.94
N THR A 167 5.77 -1.97 -8.96
CA THR A 167 6.50 -2.27 -10.19
C THR A 167 6.07 -3.66 -10.66
N GLU A 168 5.21 -3.71 -11.67
CA GLU A 168 4.97 -4.96 -12.37
C GLU A 168 6.26 -5.35 -13.08
N GLY A 169 6.74 -6.57 -12.80
CA GLY A 169 7.94 -7.10 -13.47
C GLY A 169 7.70 -7.13 -14.98
N LEU A 170 8.57 -6.46 -15.72
CA LEU A 170 8.56 -6.53 -17.18
C LEU A 170 8.80 -7.99 -17.59
N SER A 171 7.78 -8.68 -18.05
CA SER A 171 7.94 -9.99 -18.69
C SER A 171 8.33 -9.77 -20.16
N LEU A 172 9.61 -9.87 -20.43
CA LEU A 172 10.10 -9.87 -21.80
C LEU A 172 9.90 -11.27 -22.38
N TRP A 173 9.00 -11.38 -23.34
CA TRP A 173 8.88 -12.56 -24.18
C TRP A 173 9.88 -12.42 -25.30
N SER A 174 10.91 -13.28 -25.35
CA SER A 174 11.76 -13.35 -26.52
C SER A 174 10.94 -13.99 -27.64
N ALA A 175 10.71 -13.26 -28.73
CA ALA A 175 10.22 -13.89 -29.94
C ALA A 175 11.29 -14.88 -30.44
N GLU A 176 10.88 -16.10 -30.76
CA GLU A 176 11.80 -17.05 -31.40
C GLU A 176 12.23 -16.47 -32.75
N TYR A 177 13.50 -16.17 -32.85
CA TYR A 177 14.10 -15.64 -34.06
C TYR A 177 14.56 -16.81 -34.92
N HIS A 178 13.90 -16.99 -36.08
CA HIS A 178 14.19 -18.11 -36.99
C HIS A 178 15.44 -17.91 -37.82
N SER A 179 16.16 -16.80 -37.70
CA SER A 179 17.39 -16.56 -38.45
C SER A 179 18.62 -16.77 -37.55
N PRO A 180 19.55 -17.64 -37.91
CA PRO A 180 20.77 -17.90 -37.12
C PRO A 180 21.81 -16.78 -37.17
N CYS A 181 21.65 -15.76 -38.06
CA CYS A 181 22.53 -14.60 -38.15
C CYS A 181 21.75 -13.30 -38.06
N LEU A 182 22.11 -12.47 -37.11
CA LEU A 182 21.51 -11.13 -36.89
C LEU A 182 22.27 -10.00 -37.58
N ALA A 183 23.49 -10.25 -38.06
CA ALA A 183 24.31 -9.31 -38.85
C ALA A 183 25.40 -10.05 -39.65
N GLU A 184 25.63 -9.65 -40.88
CA GLU A 184 26.90 -9.70 -41.55
C GLU A 184 27.67 -8.41 -41.32
#